data_4d0174ae45010025e7965e119ab18b04
#
_entry.id   4d0174ae45010025e7965e119ab18b04
#
_cell.length_a   1.000
_cell.length_b   1.000
_cell.length_c   1.000
_cell.angle_alpha   90.00
_cell.angle_beta   90.00
_cell.angle_gamma   90.00
#
_symmetry.space_group_name_H-M   'P 1'
#
loop_
_entity.id
_entity.type
_entity.pdbx_description
1 polymer ?
#
loop_
_entity_poly.entity_id
_entity_poly.type
_entity_poly.pdbx_seq_one_letter_code
_entity_poly.pdbx_strand_id
1 'polypeptide(L)'
;MRFPFLSILLPLAWVLTVLPPASAGEAPTVRVAHLQGTTTLPQHPQRVVILNPSTLDIADALGITPAGVPQAGFTYPAHLAKYNGQDYFNAGTLFEPAYEALSAAAPEAIFAGGRALAAYNKLSGIAPTVSLDIDPHDFMQSLTQRTTQLGEIFGKQAQATAVLTAFNAQIADLRPLAARSGSAMMLMVNGGKLSAYTPHSRFGFIFDVLQFKPALSLPNASKHGNAISPELIMQANPDWLFVLDRDSAIGSKEGLSARQVLDNPLVRRTIAWKKQQIIWLDSASLYIAGGIQSYSLMMSQIKQQLLAAREQPE
;
A
#
# COMPACT_ATOMS: atom_id res chain seq x y z
N MET A 1 15.37 -88.43 -52.78
CA MET A 1 15.86 -87.06 -53.06
C MET A 1 15.43 -86.16 -51.90
N ARG A 2 16.35 -85.77 -51.04
CA ARG A 2 16.11 -84.91 -49.86
C ARG A 2 16.67 -83.52 -50.14
N PHE A 3 15.84 -82.48 -50.11
CA PHE A 3 16.28 -81.07 -50.16
C PHE A 3 16.44 -80.49 -48.76
N PRO A 4 17.51 -79.80 -48.43
CA PRO A 4 17.68 -79.17 -47.15
C PRO A 4 16.99 -77.76 -47.17
N PHE A 5 16.19 -77.45 -46.15
CA PHE A 5 15.68 -76.11 -45.85
C PHE A 5 16.80 -75.26 -45.28
N LEU A 6 17.09 -74.18 -45.97
CA LEU A 6 18.05 -73.14 -45.51
C LEU A 6 17.26 -72.08 -44.70
N SER A 7 17.42 -72.05 -43.37
CA SER A 7 16.82 -71.03 -42.48
C SER A 7 17.70 -69.81 -42.51
N ILE A 8 17.19 -68.73 -43.06
CA ILE A 8 17.82 -67.37 -43.01
C ILE A 8 17.35 -66.71 -41.71
N LEU A 9 18.27 -66.53 -40.73
CA LEU A 9 18.10 -65.71 -39.55
C LEU A 9 18.42 -64.23 -39.92
N LEU A 10 17.40 -63.35 -39.94
CA LEU A 10 17.58 -61.87 -40.02
C LEU A 10 17.92 -61.37 -38.63
N PRO A 11 18.99 -60.59 -38.44
CA PRO A 11 19.23 -59.83 -37.17
C PRO A 11 18.32 -58.69 -37.04
N LEU A 12 17.49 -58.64 -35.98
CA LEU A 12 16.64 -57.52 -35.58
C LEU A 12 17.56 -56.45 -34.94
N ALA A 13 17.94 -55.45 -35.73
CA ALA A 13 18.70 -54.30 -35.22
C ALA A 13 17.77 -53.39 -34.41
N TRP A 14 17.98 -53.35 -33.09
CA TRP A 14 17.34 -52.37 -32.21
C TRP A 14 17.97 -51.00 -32.44
N VAL A 15 17.24 -50.11 -33.11
CA VAL A 15 17.62 -48.70 -33.21
C VAL A 15 17.22 -48.01 -31.89
N LEU A 16 18.17 -47.79 -30.99
CA LEU A 16 18.00 -46.91 -29.84
C LEU A 16 17.89 -45.46 -30.37
N THR A 17 16.68 -44.95 -30.46
CA THR A 17 16.45 -43.52 -30.66
C THR A 17 16.81 -42.77 -29.36
N VAL A 18 17.99 -42.18 -29.29
CA VAL A 18 18.37 -41.23 -28.23
C VAL A 18 17.55 -39.98 -28.48
N LEU A 19 16.46 -39.78 -27.68
CA LEU A 19 15.77 -38.51 -27.62
C LEU A 19 16.74 -37.45 -27.07
N PRO A 20 16.91 -36.28 -27.75
CA PRO A 20 17.72 -35.23 -27.18
C PRO A 20 17.09 -34.79 -25.86
N PRO A 21 17.92 -34.41 -24.84
CA PRO A 21 17.39 -33.87 -23.59
C PRO A 21 16.52 -32.69 -23.91
N ALA A 22 15.27 -32.67 -23.41
CA ALA A 22 14.41 -31.52 -23.48
C ALA A 22 15.18 -30.35 -22.86
N SER A 23 15.53 -29.35 -23.68
CA SER A 23 16.10 -28.10 -23.18
C SER A 23 15.11 -27.54 -22.16
N ALA A 24 15.48 -27.52 -20.89
CA ALA A 24 14.71 -26.83 -19.88
C ALA A 24 14.69 -25.36 -20.31
N GLY A 25 13.62 -24.94 -20.97
CA GLY A 25 13.42 -23.55 -21.35
C GLY A 25 13.54 -22.69 -20.08
N GLU A 26 14.31 -21.62 -20.13
CA GLU A 26 14.35 -20.66 -19.02
C GLU A 26 12.92 -20.28 -18.64
N ALA A 27 12.63 -20.34 -17.34
CA ALA A 27 11.32 -19.94 -16.84
C ALA A 27 11.02 -18.48 -17.31
N PRO A 28 9.81 -18.20 -17.77
CA PRO A 28 9.47 -16.87 -18.26
C PRO A 28 9.73 -15.83 -17.18
N THR A 29 10.33 -14.70 -17.60
CA THR A 29 10.70 -13.61 -16.70
C THR A 29 9.99 -12.31 -17.10
N VAL A 30 9.85 -11.40 -16.14
CA VAL A 30 9.33 -10.05 -16.34
C VAL A 30 10.34 -9.02 -15.85
N ARG A 31 10.55 -7.96 -16.64
CA ARG A 31 11.41 -6.83 -16.26
C ARG A 31 10.56 -5.74 -15.63
N VAL A 32 10.89 -5.37 -14.41
CA VAL A 32 10.14 -4.40 -13.62
C VAL A 32 11.01 -3.15 -13.41
N ALA A 33 10.56 -2.03 -13.93
CA ALA A 33 11.17 -0.72 -13.64
C ALA A 33 10.63 -0.20 -12.30
N HIS A 34 11.51 0.26 -11.43
CA HIS A 34 11.17 0.75 -10.10
C HIS A 34 12.17 1.83 -9.63
N LEU A 35 11.96 2.37 -8.44
CA LEU A 35 12.75 3.50 -7.93
C LEU A 35 14.27 3.25 -7.90
N GLN A 36 14.70 2.00 -7.68
CA GLN A 36 16.13 1.62 -7.60
C GLN A 36 16.72 1.14 -8.94
N GLY A 37 15.95 1.22 -10.04
CA GLY A 37 16.39 0.79 -11.37
C GLY A 37 15.44 -0.19 -12.04
N THR A 38 15.98 -1.26 -12.62
CA THR A 38 15.20 -2.32 -13.28
C THR A 38 15.64 -3.68 -12.75
N THR A 39 14.70 -4.48 -12.29
CA THR A 39 14.95 -5.85 -11.81
C THR A 39 14.21 -6.84 -12.68
N THR A 40 14.85 -7.95 -13.02
CA THR A 40 14.22 -9.10 -13.69
C THR A 40 13.72 -10.06 -12.63
N LEU A 41 12.43 -10.40 -12.67
CA LEU A 41 11.76 -11.35 -11.77
C LEU A 41 11.31 -12.58 -12.55
N PRO A 42 11.16 -13.76 -11.91
CA PRO A 42 10.32 -14.82 -12.45
C PRO A 42 8.91 -14.29 -12.72
N GLN A 43 8.30 -14.73 -13.80
CA GLN A 43 6.88 -14.42 -14.06
C GLN A 43 6.01 -15.32 -13.16
N HIS A 44 5.00 -14.74 -12.54
CA HIS A 44 4.11 -15.41 -11.59
C HIS A 44 4.86 -16.09 -10.41
N PRO A 45 5.72 -15.35 -9.70
CA PRO A 45 6.49 -15.91 -8.60
C PRO A 45 5.53 -16.40 -7.49
N GLN A 46 5.81 -17.59 -6.95
CA GLN A 46 4.92 -18.23 -5.96
C GLN A 46 5.33 -17.92 -4.53
N ARG A 47 6.63 -17.82 -4.28
CA ARG A 47 7.17 -17.58 -2.94
C ARG A 47 7.78 -16.18 -2.86
N VAL A 48 6.95 -15.22 -2.51
CA VAL A 48 7.36 -13.80 -2.43
C VAL A 48 7.28 -13.27 -1.01
N VAL A 49 8.11 -12.28 -0.72
CA VAL A 49 8.08 -11.51 0.52
C VAL A 49 7.73 -10.08 0.22
N ILE A 50 6.77 -9.52 0.95
CA ILE A 50 6.36 -8.14 0.79
C ILE A 50 6.67 -7.38 2.09
N LEU A 51 7.71 -6.53 2.05
CA LEU A 51 8.18 -5.74 3.19
C LEU A 51 7.51 -4.37 3.27
N ASN A 52 6.95 -3.88 2.18
CA ASN A 52 6.25 -2.59 2.13
C ASN A 52 4.73 -2.77 2.33
N PRO A 53 4.14 -2.28 3.43
CA PRO A 53 2.71 -2.44 3.69
C PRO A 53 1.80 -1.81 2.63
N SER A 54 2.23 -0.74 1.93
CA SER A 54 1.42 -0.18 0.85
C SER A 54 1.38 -1.08 -0.38
N THR A 55 2.50 -1.75 -0.69
CA THR A 55 2.54 -2.79 -1.72
C THR A 55 1.71 -4.02 -1.30
N LEU A 56 1.74 -4.38 -0.01
CA LEU A 56 0.92 -5.47 0.54
C LEU A 56 -0.58 -5.18 0.42
N ASP A 57 -1.00 -3.96 0.70
CA ASP A 57 -2.38 -3.50 0.55
C ASP A 57 -2.89 -3.66 -0.90
N ILE A 58 -2.06 -3.28 -1.88
CA ILE A 58 -2.39 -3.47 -3.30
C ILE A 58 -2.38 -4.97 -3.66
N ALA A 59 -1.37 -5.71 -3.24
CA ALA A 59 -1.27 -7.14 -3.50
C ALA A 59 -2.47 -7.91 -2.95
N ASP A 60 -2.91 -7.57 -1.75
CA ASP A 60 -4.09 -8.14 -1.12
C ASP A 60 -5.37 -7.85 -1.91
N ALA A 61 -5.54 -6.62 -2.41
CA ALA A 61 -6.66 -6.26 -3.29
C ALA A 61 -6.69 -7.08 -4.60
N LEU A 62 -5.52 -7.52 -5.07
CA LEU A 62 -5.39 -8.37 -6.27
C LEU A 62 -5.49 -9.87 -5.97
N GLY A 63 -5.66 -10.27 -4.71
CA GLY A 63 -5.68 -11.66 -4.29
C GLY A 63 -4.30 -12.33 -4.36
N ILE A 64 -3.21 -11.57 -4.20
CA ILE A 64 -1.84 -12.06 -4.12
C ILE A 64 -1.50 -12.32 -2.65
N THR A 65 -1.05 -13.54 -2.36
CA THR A 65 -0.70 -13.97 -1.00
C THR A 65 0.82 -14.11 -0.89
N PRO A 66 1.51 -13.28 -0.06
CA PRO A 66 2.94 -13.45 0.20
C PRO A 66 3.20 -14.64 1.14
N ALA A 67 4.42 -15.19 1.10
CA ALA A 67 4.89 -16.16 2.07
C ALA A 67 5.29 -15.50 3.40
N GLY A 68 5.76 -14.27 3.36
CA GLY A 68 6.20 -13.54 4.55
C GLY A 68 5.99 -12.04 4.44
N VAL A 69 5.78 -11.42 5.60
CA VAL A 69 5.56 -9.98 5.78
C VAL A 69 6.20 -9.50 7.08
N PRO A 70 6.50 -8.22 7.26
CA PRO A 70 6.92 -7.70 8.56
C PRO A 70 5.80 -7.86 9.59
N GLN A 71 6.13 -8.35 10.79
CA GLN A 71 5.14 -8.54 11.86
C GLN A 71 5.61 -7.98 13.21
N ALA A 72 6.88 -7.58 13.32
CA ALA A 72 7.44 -7.14 14.59
C ALA A 72 7.26 -5.64 14.83
N GLY A 73 6.79 -5.28 16.03
CA GLY A 73 6.74 -3.90 16.51
C GLY A 73 5.57 -3.06 16.02
N PHE A 74 4.55 -3.66 15.39
CA PHE A 74 3.32 -2.99 14.97
C PHE A 74 2.19 -4.01 14.73
N THR A 75 0.98 -3.51 14.45
CA THR A 75 -0.17 -4.34 14.07
C THR A 75 -0.75 -3.81 12.76
N TYR A 76 -1.05 -4.72 11.85
CA TYR A 76 -1.74 -4.37 10.61
C TYR A 76 -3.16 -3.84 10.87
N PRO A 77 -3.66 -2.90 10.04
CA PRO A 77 -5.04 -2.43 10.12
C PRO A 77 -6.03 -3.56 9.85
N ALA A 78 -7.31 -3.33 10.22
CA ALA A 78 -8.36 -4.34 10.20
C ALA A 78 -8.49 -5.08 8.86
N HIS A 79 -8.40 -4.39 7.73
CA HIS A 79 -8.52 -4.99 6.40
C HIS A 79 -7.32 -5.89 6.02
N LEU A 80 -6.18 -5.72 6.70
CA LEU A 80 -4.97 -6.55 6.54
C LEU A 80 -4.69 -7.40 7.79
N ALA A 81 -5.64 -7.53 8.72
CA ALA A 81 -5.43 -8.19 10.01
C ALA A 81 -4.97 -9.65 9.89
N LYS A 82 -5.31 -10.34 8.79
CA LYS A 82 -4.85 -11.72 8.53
C LYS A 82 -3.32 -11.85 8.52
N TYR A 83 -2.60 -10.79 8.14
CA TYR A 83 -1.15 -10.77 8.10
C TYR A 83 -0.47 -10.65 9.47
N ASN A 84 -1.24 -10.46 10.56
CA ASN A 84 -0.74 -10.60 11.92
C ASN A 84 -0.65 -12.06 12.38
N GLY A 85 -1.19 -13.00 11.60
CA GLY A 85 -1.26 -14.43 11.92
C GLY A 85 0.02 -15.20 11.63
N GLN A 86 0.06 -16.46 12.08
CA GLN A 86 1.21 -17.36 11.94
C GLN A 86 1.31 -18.04 10.56
N ASP A 87 0.33 -17.84 9.70
CA ASP A 87 0.34 -18.39 8.32
C ASP A 87 1.41 -17.72 7.44
N TYR A 88 1.95 -16.59 7.89
CA TYR A 88 2.99 -15.83 7.22
C TYR A 88 4.24 -15.79 8.10
N PHE A 89 5.40 -16.06 7.53
CA PHE A 89 6.61 -15.93 8.35
C PHE A 89 6.93 -14.46 8.63
N ASN A 90 7.43 -14.19 9.83
CA ASN A 90 7.81 -12.85 10.24
C ASN A 90 9.10 -12.41 9.53
N ALA A 91 8.96 -11.50 8.56
CA ALA A 91 10.06 -10.94 7.80
C ALA A 91 10.78 -9.76 8.49
N GLY A 92 10.53 -9.53 9.79
CA GLY A 92 11.15 -8.49 10.60
C GLY A 92 10.22 -7.35 11.01
N THR A 93 10.79 -6.18 11.21
CA THR A 93 10.06 -4.93 11.47
C THR A 93 9.79 -4.17 10.17
N LEU A 94 9.07 -3.07 10.25
CA LEU A 94 8.89 -2.15 9.10
C LEU A 94 10.20 -1.49 8.63
N PHE A 95 11.23 -1.44 9.47
CA PHE A 95 12.51 -0.76 9.21
C PHE A 95 13.65 -1.74 9.00
N GLU A 96 13.64 -2.85 9.74
CA GLU A 96 14.73 -3.83 9.79
C GLU A 96 14.20 -5.20 9.35
N PRO A 97 14.51 -5.65 8.12
CA PRO A 97 14.20 -6.99 7.64
C PRO A 97 14.97 -8.05 8.45
N ALA A 98 14.31 -9.19 8.68
CA ALA A 98 14.92 -10.37 9.32
C ALA A 98 15.74 -11.16 8.29
N TYR A 99 16.96 -10.72 7.98
CA TYR A 99 17.77 -11.23 6.87
C TYR A 99 18.03 -12.73 6.92
N GLU A 100 18.22 -13.31 8.09
CA GLU A 100 18.42 -14.74 8.28
C GLU A 100 17.15 -15.52 7.91
N ALA A 101 15.98 -15.06 8.38
CA ALA A 101 14.69 -15.66 8.03
C ALA A 101 14.39 -15.54 6.53
N LEU A 102 14.72 -14.39 5.92
CA LEU A 102 14.60 -14.18 4.48
C LEU A 102 15.51 -15.13 3.69
N SER A 103 16.77 -15.26 4.08
CA SER A 103 17.71 -16.17 3.43
C SER A 103 17.26 -17.62 3.55
N ALA A 104 16.77 -18.04 4.72
CA ALA A 104 16.27 -19.39 4.95
C ALA A 104 14.99 -19.68 4.15
N ALA A 105 14.11 -18.69 4.00
CA ALA A 105 12.88 -18.80 3.21
C ALA A 105 13.15 -18.89 1.70
N ALA A 106 14.32 -18.49 1.22
CA ALA A 106 14.74 -18.47 -0.19
C ALA A 106 13.63 -17.97 -1.12
N PRO A 107 13.17 -16.71 -0.99
CA PRO A 107 12.07 -16.17 -1.80
C PRO A 107 12.49 -16.03 -3.28
N GLU A 108 11.51 -16.15 -4.18
CA GLU A 108 11.71 -15.91 -5.62
C GLU A 108 11.75 -14.42 -5.95
N ALA A 109 11.12 -13.58 -5.10
CA ALA A 109 11.16 -12.12 -5.19
C ALA A 109 10.90 -11.46 -3.84
N ILE A 110 11.49 -10.28 -3.64
CA ILE A 110 11.27 -9.43 -2.48
C ILE A 110 10.72 -8.08 -2.95
N PHE A 111 9.59 -7.65 -2.37
CA PHE A 111 9.01 -6.34 -2.59
C PHE A 111 9.37 -5.44 -1.40
N ALA A 112 10.43 -4.66 -1.58
CA ALA A 112 10.90 -3.67 -0.62
C ALA A 112 10.20 -2.32 -0.84
N GLY A 113 10.60 -1.32 -0.07
CA GLY A 113 10.12 0.05 -0.22
C GLY A 113 9.67 0.66 1.11
N GLY A 114 9.19 1.89 1.05
CA GLY A 114 8.79 2.64 2.23
C GLY A 114 9.91 2.70 3.28
N ARG A 115 9.62 2.21 4.47
CA ARG A 115 10.58 2.22 5.59
C ARG A 115 11.73 1.22 5.42
N ALA A 116 11.52 0.13 4.68
CA ALA A 116 12.53 -0.89 4.39
C ALA A 116 13.42 -0.55 3.18
N LEU A 117 13.22 0.60 2.52
CA LEU A 117 13.97 0.97 1.31
C LEU A 117 15.49 1.06 1.54
N ALA A 118 15.92 1.50 2.72
CA ALA A 118 17.34 1.56 3.09
C ALA A 118 18.04 0.19 3.06
N ALA A 119 17.28 -0.90 3.21
CA ALA A 119 17.78 -2.27 3.17
C ALA A 119 17.91 -2.85 1.73
N TYR A 120 17.51 -2.10 0.70
CA TYR A 120 17.39 -2.59 -0.68
C TYR A 120 18.62 -3.36 -1.18
N ASN A 121 19.82 -2.78 -1.06
CA ASN A 121 21.05 -3.42 -1.54
C ASN A 121 21.33 -4.76 -0.85
N LYS A 122 21.06 -4.85 0.45
CA LYS A 122 21.26 -6.08 1.21
C LYS A 122 20.22 -7.13 0.85
N LEU A 123 18.99 -6.73 0.64
CA LEU A 123 17.90 -7.60 0.20
C LEU A 123 18.15 -8.14 -1.22
N SER A 124 18.68 -7.31 -2.12
CA SER A 124 19.03 -7.72 -3.49
C SER A 124 20.14 -8.77 -3.55
N GLY A 125 20.93 -8.91 -2.48
CA GLY A 125 21.89 -10.02 -2.31
C GLY A 125 21.25 -11.34 -1.89
N ILE A 126 19.99 -11.34 -1.46
CA ILE A 126 19.23 -12.55 -1.07
C ILE A 126 18.37 -13.05 -2.22
N ALA A 127 17.61 -12.16 -2.87
CA ALA A 127 16.73 -12.49 -3.97
C ALA A 127 16.47 -11.26 -4.85
N PRO A 128 15.98 -11.45 -6.09
CA PRO A 128 15.54 -10.33 -6.94
C PRO A 128 14.59 -9.41 -6.17
N THR A 129 14.98 -8.14 -6.03
CA THR A 129 14.26 -7.17 -5.19
C THR A 129 13.75 -6.02 -6.02
N VAL A 130 12.50 -5.59 -5.80
CA VAL A 130 11.88 -4.43 -6.42
C VAL A 130 11.32 -3.47 -5.37
N SER A 131 11.25 -2.16 -5.70
CA SER A 131 10.65 -1.13 -4.85
C SER A 131 9.47 -0.50 -5.59
N LEU A 132 8.25 -0.80 -5.13
CA LEU A 132 6.99 -0.34 -5.74
C LEU A 132 6.31 0.72 -4.86
N ASP A 133 7.06 1.73 -4.46
CA ASP A 133 6.54 2.82 -3.63
C ASP A 133 5.52 3.69 -4.39
N ILE A 134 4.51 4.14 -3.65
CA ILE A 134 3.58 5.17 -4.11
C ILE A 134 4.22 6.53 -3.80
N ASP A 135 4.31 7.38 -4.82
CA ASP A 135 4.80 8.75 -4.67
C ASP A 135 3.64 9.66 -4.23
N PRO A 136 3.72 10.28 -3.05
CA PRO A 136 2.66 11.17 -2.59
C PRO A 136 2.53 12.45 -3.44
N HIS A 137 3.58 12.88 -4.16
CA HIS A 137 3.53 14.04 -5.06
C HIS A 137 2.84 13.71 -6.39
N ASP A 138 2.83 12.44 -6.77
CA ASP A 138 2.15 11.94 -7.96
C ASP A 138 1.35 10.66 -7.64
N PHE A 139 0.47 10.82 -6.66
CA PHE A 139 -0.22 9.70 -6.03
C PHE A 139 -0.99 8.85 -7.03
N MET A 140 -1.84 9.45 -7.87
CA MET A 140 -2.73 8.69 -8.78
C MET A 140 -1.95 7.95 -9.85
N GLN A 141 -0.93 8.57 -10.44
CA GLN A 141 -0.10 7.94 -11.45
C GLN A 141 0.70 6.79 -10.85
N SER A 142 1.37 7.03 -9.72
CA SER A 142 2.19 6.01 -9.07
C SER A 142 1.34 4.85 -8.54
N LEU A 143 0.19 5.10 -7.90
CA LEU A 143 -0.73 4.06 -7.47
C LEU A 143 -1.20 3.20 -8.64
N THR A 144 -1.63 3.83 -9.74
CA THR A 144 -2.04 3.14 -10.96
C THR A 144 -0.91 2.27 -11.51
N GLN A 145 0.29 2.84 -11.62
CA GLN A 145 1.46 2.12 -12.12
C GLN A 145 1.81 0.92 -11.24
N ARG A 146 1.85 1.08 -9.90
CA ARG A 146 2.19 -0.02 -8.99
C ARG A 146 1.14 -1.13 -9.01
N THR A 147 -0.14 -0.77 -9.08
CA THR A 147 -1.24 -1.74 -9.19
C THR A 147 -1.15 -2.52 -10.51
N THR A 148 -0.88 -1.85 -11.63
CA THR A 148 -0.70 -2.48 -12.94
C THR A 148 0.51 -3.40 -12.96
N GLN A 149 1.67 -2.94 -12.45
CA GLN A 149 2.90 -3.74 -12.36
C GLN A 149 2.70 -5.02 -11.54
N LEU A 150 2.04 -4.95 -10.38
CA LEU A 150 1.69 -6.14 -9.61
C LEU A 150 0.77 -7.06 -10.40
N GLY A 151 -0.23 -6.51 -11.09
CA GLY A 151 -1.08 -7.28 -12.00
C GLY A 151 -0.28 -8.05 -13.06
N GLU A 152 0.69 -7.41 -13.69
CA GLU A 152 1.57 -8.00 -14.71
C GLU A 152 2.48 -9.09 -14.13
N ILE A 153 3.15 -8.82 -13.00
CA ILE A 153 4.06 -9.76 -12.34
C ILE A 153 3.35 -11.05 -11.96
N PHE A 154 2.11 -10.95 -11.46
CA PHE A 154 1.36 -12.08 -10.91
C PHE A 154 0.25 -12.63 -11.83
N GLY A 155 0.13 -12.14 -13.07
CA GLY A 155 -0.95 -12.59 -13.96
C GLY A 155 -2.35 -12.16 -13.50
N LYS A 156 -2.46 -11.00 -12.84
CA LYS A 156 -3.68 -10.45 -12.23
C LYS A 156 -4.14 -9.15 -12.91
N GLN A 157 -3.89 -9.01 -14.23
CA GLN A 157 -4.20 -7.79 -14.97
C GLN A 157 -5.69 -7.42 -14.95
N ALA A 158 -6.56 -8.43 -15.05
CA ALA A 158 -8.02 -8.21 -14.99
C ALA A 158 -8.45 -7.67 -13.61
N GLN A 159 -7.89 -8.23 -12.52
CA GLN A 159 -8.14 -7.78 -11.16
C GLN A 159 -7.60 -6.35 -10.94
N ALA A 160 -6.39 -6.06 -11.43
CA ALA A 160 -5.80 -4.73 -11.36
C ALA A 160 -6.69 -3.69 -12.06
N THR A 161 -7.18 -4.00 -13.26
CA THR A 161 -8.12 -3.13 -13.99
C THR A 161 -9.41 -2.92 -13.20
N ALA A 162 -10.00 -3.97 -12.66
CA ALA A 162 -11.24 -3.90 -11.90
C ALA A 162 -11.09 -3.04 -10.62
N VAL A 163 -10.01 -3.26 -9.86
CA VAL A 163 -9.73 -2.50 -8.64
C VAL A 163 -9.49 -1.02 -8.94
N LEU A 164 -8.71 -0.70 -9.98
CA LEU A 164 -8.46 0.68 -10.41
C LEU A 164 -9.74 1.37 -10.91
N THR A 165 -10.59 0.64 -11.63
CA THR A 165 -11.88 1.17 -12.11
C THR A 165 -12.80 1.52 -10.95
N ALA A 166 -12.91 0.63 -9.95
CA ALA A 166 -13.71 0.87 -8.76
C ALA A 166 -13.16 2.06 -7.93
N PHE A 167 -11.84 2.15 -7.79
CA PHE A 167 -11.18 3.26 -7.09
C PHE A 167 -11.46 4.61 -7.76
N ASN A 168 -11.32 4.68 -9.09
CA ASN A 168 -11.62 5.89 -9.85
C ASN A 168 -13.11 6.28 -9.80
N ALA A 169 -14.01 5.31 -9.77
CA ALA A 169 -15.44 5.56 -9.59
C ALA A 169 -15.73 6.18 -8.22
N GLN A 170 -15.09 5.71 -7.14
CA GLN A 170 -15.23 6.32 -5.80
C GLN A 170 -14.76 7.78 -5.79
N ILE A 171 -13.65 8.07 -6.47
CA ILE A 171 -13.14 9.46 -6.60
C ILE A 171 -14.16 10.32 -7.34
N ALA A 172 -14.69 9.84 -8.47
CA ALA A 172 -15.67 10.59 -9.28
C ALA A 172 -16.93 10.90 -8.50
N ASP A 173 -17.42 9.96 -7.68
CA ASP A 173 -18.58 10.14 -6.82
C ASP A 173 -18.34 11.15 -5.68
N LEU A 174 -17.13 11.15 -5.12
CA LEU A 174 -16.82 11.93 -3.92
C LEU A 174 -16.45 13.38 -4.23
N ARG A 175 -15.78 13.64 -5.36
CA ARG A 175 -15.35 15.00 -5.76
C ARG A 175 -16.47 16.06 -5.74
N PRO A 176 -17.66 15.83 -6.32
CA PRO A 176 -18.74 16.83 -6.27
C PRO A 176 -19.24 17.09 -4.85
N LEU A 177 -19.14 16.11 -3.96
CA LEU A 177 -19.50 16.27 -2.55
C LEU A 177 -18.45 17.11 -1.82
N ALA A 178 -17.18 16.80 -2.01
CA ALA A 178 -16.03 17.48 -1.44
C ALA A 178 -15.98 18.96 -1.85
N ALA A 179 -16.16 19.25 -3.15
CA ALA A 179 -16.13 20.61 -3.69
C ALA A 179 -17.20 21.55 -3.08
N ARG A 180 -18.30 21.00 -2.56
CA ARG A 180 -19.41 21.75 -1.94
C ARG A 180 -19.37 21.75 -0.42
N SER A 181 -18.39 21.09 0.19
CA SER A 181 -18.35 20.88 1.65
C SER A 181 -17.63 21.98 2.41
N GLY A 182 -17.13 23.00 1.71
CA GLY A 182 -16.35 24.07 2.32
C GLY A 182 -14.87 23.76 2.43
N SER A 183 -14.21 24.38 3.40
CA SER A 183 -12.77 24.29 3.61
C SER A 183 -12.39 23.16 4.55
N ALA A 184 -11.19 22.63 4.39
CA ALA A 184 -10.70 21.49 5.17
C ALA A 184 -9.26 21.69 5.67
N MET A 185 -8.94 21.05 6.80
CA MET A 185 -7.56 20.82 7.24
C MET A 185 -7.31 19.34 7.42
N MET A 186 -6.14 18.88 6.99
CA MET A 186 -5.62 17.54 7.25
C MET A 186 -4.59 17.60 8.36
N LEU A 187 -4.90 16.96 9.49
CA LEU A 187 -4.10 17.02 10.72
C LEU A 187 -3.56 15.64 11.09
N MET A 188 -2.38 15.63 11.70
CA MET A 188 -1.85 14.45 12.41
C MET A 188 -1.44 14.86 13.81
N VAL A 189 -1.82 14.04 14.78
CA VAL A 189 -1.32 14.11 16.16
C VAL A 189 -0.23 13.06 16.35
N ASN A 190 0.88 13.46 16.94
CA ASN A 190 2.03 12.63 17.24
C ASN A 190 2.66 13.06 18.56
N GLY A 191 2.59 12.26 19.60
CA GLY A 191 3.11 12.60 20.94
C GLY A 191 2.52 13.90 21.48
N GLY A 192 1.23 14.15 21.27
CA GLY A 192 0.55 15.37 21.70
C GLY A 192 0.83 16.60 20.80
N LYS A 193 1.69 16.49 19.79
CA LYS A 193 2.02 17.57 18.85
C LYS A 193 1.12 17.52 17.62
N LEU A 194 0.74 18.70 17.12
CA LEU A 194 -0.09 18.86 15.93
C LEU A 194 0.77 19.19 14.70
N SER A 195 0.47 18.50 13.60
CA SER A 195 1.01 18.81 12.28
C SER A 195 -0.12 18.93 11.28
N ALA A 196 -0.06 19.93 10.38
CA ALA A 196 -0.96 20.09 9.24
C ALA A 196 -0.29 19.62 7.95
N TYR A 197 -1.04 18.94 7.13
CA TYR A 197 -0.65 18.50 5.80
C TYR A 197 -1.39 19.34 4.75
N THR A 198 -0.66 19.77 3.73
CA THR A 198 -1.13 20.64 2.65
C THR A 198 -1.23 19.85 1.34
N PRO A 199 -1.77 20.43 0.26
CA PRO A 199 -1.61 19.87 -1.08
C PRO A 199 -0.15 19.50 -1.36
N HIS A 200 0.06 18.44 -2.18
CA HIS A 200 1.36 17.90 -2.56
C HIS A 200 2.21 17.40 -1.39
N SER A 201 1.58 17.03 -0.28
CA SER A 201 2.24 16.40 0.87
C SER A 201 1.81 14.94 1.04
N ARG A 202 2.44 14.22 1.98
CA ARG A 202 2.17 12.80 2.22
C ARG A 202 0.68 12.45 2.37
N PHE A 203 -0.11 13.33 2.97
CA PHE A 203 -1.55 13.15 3.16
C PHE A 203 -2.38 14.20 2.41
N GLY A 204 -1.81 14.75 1.31
CA GLY A 204 -2.46 15.74 0.47
C GLY A 204 -3.61 15.21 -0.40
N PHE A 205 -3.83 13.90 -0.43
CA PHE A 205 -4.85 13.23 -1.26
C PHE A 205 -6.23 13.90 -1.20
N ILE A 206 -6.68 14.34 -0.01
CA ILE A 206 -7.97 15.01 0.15
C ILE A 206 -8.06 16.33 -0.64
N PHE A 207 -6.94 16.99 -0.87
CA PHE A 207 -6.85 18.23 -1.64
C PHE A 207 -6.58 17.95 -3.12
N ASP A 208 -5.52 17.18 -3.40
CA ASP A 208 -5.02 16.95 -4.76
C ASP A 208 -5.95 16.07 -5.59
N VAL A 209 -6.56 15.07 -4.96
CA VAL A 209 -7.42 14.08 -5.63
C VAL A 209 -8.90 14.34 -5.36
N LEU A 210 -9.30 14.51 -4.11
CA LEU A 210 -10.72 14.71 -3.76
C LEU A 210 -11.19 16.15 -3.93
N GLN A 211 -10.27 17.12 -4.07
CA GLN A 211 -10.56 18.53 -4.33
C GLN A 211 -11.26 19.27 -3.18
N PHE A 212 -11.03 18.86 -1.93
CA PHE A 212 -11.38 19.73 -0.81
C PHE A 212 -10.58 21.02 -0.88
N LYS A 213 -11.23 22.14 -0.54
CA LYS A 213 -10.55 23.43 -0.47
C LYS A 213 -9.68 23.49 0.79
N PRO A 214 -8.37 23.73 0.70
CA PRO A 214 -7.55 23.90 1.89
C PRO A 214 -8.00 25.14 2.70
N ALA A 215 -8.19 24.98 4.02
CA ALA A 215 -8.50 26.10 4.92
C ALA A 215 -7.25 26.92 5.26
N LEU A 216 -6.07 26.35 5.02
CA LEU A 216 -4.78 26.97 5.35
C LEU A 216 -3.81 26.75 4.19
N SER A 217 -3.09 27.80 3.82
CA SER A 217 -1.97 27.74 2.90
C SER A 217 -0.67 27.89 3.69
N LEU A 218 0.22 26.90 3.58
CA LEU A 218 1.54 26.93 4.20
C LEU A 218 2.62 26.90 3.12
N PRO A 219 3.74 27.61 3.34
CA PRO A 219 4.71 27.88 2.25
C PRO A 219 5.46 26.65 1.74
N ASN A 220 5.52 25.56 2.50
CA ASN A 220 6.27 24.35 2.12
C ASN A 220 5.50 23.09 2.48
N ALA A 221 5.36 22.18 1.51
CA ALA A 221 4.87 20.82 1.75
C ALA A 221 5.98 19.99 2.45
N SER A 222 5.91 19.88 3.77
CA SER A 222 6.84 19.04 4.52
C SER A 222 6.40 17.56 4.45
N LYS A 223 7.35 16.64 4.26
CA LYS A 223 7.12 15.19 4.32
C LYS A 223 6.49 14.75 5.65
N HIS A 224 6.82 15.44 6.74
CA HIS A 224 6.31 15.14 8.08
C HIS A 224 5.16 16.06 8.52
N GLY A 225 4.63 16.87 7.61
CA GLY A 225 3.68 17.92 7.92
C GLY A 225 4.34 19.15 8.51
N ASN A 226 3.60 20.24 8.59
CA ASN A 226 4.04 21.50 9.21
C ASN A 226 3.53 21.55 10.63
N ALA A 227 4.43 21.77 11.60
CA ALA A 227 4.03 21.95 13.00
C ALA A 227 3.09 23.15 13.12
N ILE A 228 1.97 22.95 13.79
CA ILE A 228 0.96 23.99 14.01
C ILE A 228 0.51 24.04 15.47
N SER A 229 -0.18 25.11 15.81
CA SER A 229 -0.80 25.28 17.12
C SER A 229 -2.33 25.31 17.03
N PRO A 230 -3.05 25.13 18.15
CA PRO A 230 -4.50 25.29 18.21
C PRO A 230 -4.98 26.69 17.78
N GLU A 231 -4.20 27.74 18.02
CA GLU A 231 -4.46 29.10 17.57
C GLU A 231 -4.58 29.17 16.04
N LEU A 232 -3.68 28.49 15.32
CA LEU A 232 -3.69 28.48 13.87
C LEU A 232 -4.90 27.73 13.32
N ILE A 233 -5.33 26.63 13.97
CA ILE A 233 -6.57 25.92 13.62
C ILE A 233 -7.77 26.85 13.81
N MET A 234 -7.82 27.56 14.95
CA MET A 234 -8.89 28.54 15.23
C MET A 234 -8.91 29.68 14.19
N GLN A 235 -7.75 30.22 13.82
CA GLN A 235 -7.64 31.29 12.80
C GLN A 235 -8.06 30.80 11.41
N ALA A 236 -7.65 29.61 11.01
CA ALA A 236 -8.03 29.01 9.74
C ALA A 236 -9.53 28.69 9.69
N ASN A 237 -10.13 28.41 10.84
CA ASN A 237 -11.55 28.14 11.03
C ASN A 237 -12.15 27.20 9.96
N PRO A 238 -11.62 25.99 9.78
CA PRO A 238 -12.05 25.05 8.75
C PRO A 238 -13.50 24.61 8.95
N ASP A 239 -14.17 24.27 7.84
CA ASP A 239 -15.45 23.59 7.87
C ASP A 239 -15.29 22.11 8.26
N TRP A 240 -14.18 21.47 7.86
CA TRP A 240 -13.89 20.07 8.14
C TRP A 240 -12.49 19.88 8.70
N LEU A 241 -12.37 18.98 9.66
CA LEU A 241 -11.09 18.47 10.14
C LEU A 241 -10.97 16.98 9.80
N PHE A 242 -9.90 16.62 9.10
CA PHE A 242 -9.50 15.24 8.89
C PHE A 242 -8.33 14.94 9.83
N VAL A 243 -8.46 13.94 10.68
CA VAL A 243 -7.52 13.73 11.78
C VAL A 243 -6.95 12.33 11.77
N LEU A 244 -5.61 12.25 11.75
CA LEU A 244 -4.83 11.04 11.99
C LEU A 244 -4.24 11.07 13.40
N ASP A 245 -4.31 9.96 14.10
CA ASP A 245 -3.66 9.69 15.38
C ASP A 245 -2.50 8.72 15.14
N ARG A 246 -1.26 9.25 15.03
CA ARG A 246 -0.08 8.42 14.76
C ARG A 246 0.19 7.44 15.88
N ASP A 247 0.01 7.87 17.13
CA ASP A 247 0.32 7.03 18.29
C ASP A 247 -0.61 5.83 18.33
N SER A 248 -1.91 6.06 18.06
CA SER A 248 -2.88 4.97 17.85
C SER A 248 -2.48 4.05 16.69
N ALA A 249 -2.02 4.61 15.55
CA ALA A 249 -1.63 3.81 14.38
C ALA A 249 -0.48 2.85 14.66
N ILE A 250 0.47 3.23 15.51
CA ILE A 250 1.64 2.39 15.88
C ILE A 250 1.44 1.61 17.17
N GLY A 251 0.23 1.65 17.75
CA GLY A 251 -0.08 0.94 19.01
C GLY A 251 0.59 1.55 20.24
N SER A 252 1.08 2.80 20.18
CA SER A 252 1.60 3.51 21.35
C SER A 252 0.47 3.84 22.31
N LYS A 253 0.70 3.59 23.59
CA LYS A 253 -0.21 3.94 24.69
C LYS A 253 0.28 5.17 25.47
N GLU A 254 1.36 5.77 25.03
CA GLU A 254 1.95 6.93 25.67
C GLU A 254 1.37 8.23 25.09
N GLY A 255 1.11 9.19 25.98
CA GLY A 255 0.62 10.52 25.57
C GLY A 255 -0.89 10.65 25.46
N LEU A 256 -1.33 11.81 24.96
CA LEU A 256 -2.73 12.14 24.77
C LEU A 256 -3.19 11.66 23.38
N SER A 257 -4.37 11.06 23.31
CA SER A 257 -5.00 10.71 22.04
C SER A 257 -5.30 11.98 21.22
N ALA A 258 -5.44 11.82 19.91
CA ALA A 258 -5.80 12.95 19.03
C ALA A 258 -7.11 13.64 19.48
N ARG A 259 -8.08 12.88 20.02
CA ARG A 259 -9.32 13.44 20.56
C ARG A 259 -9.06 14.34 21.76
N GLN A 260 -8.18 13.93 22.67
CA GLN A 260 -7.82 14.74 23.85
C GLN A 260 -7.01 15.98 23.46
N VAL A 261 -6.10 15.89 22.50
CA VAL A 261 -5.31 17.04 22.02
C VAL A 261 -6.18 18.07 21.32
N LEU A 262 -7.15 17.62 20.49
CA LEU A 262 -8.06 18.53 19.78
C LEU A 262 -9.21 19.04 20.66
N ASP A 263 -9.45 18.42 21.82
CA ASP A 263 -10.40 18.94 22.80
C ASP A 263 -9.84 20.17 23.54
N ASN A 264 -9.59 21.22 22.79
CA ASN A 264 -8.94 22.45 23.19
C ASN A 264 -9.92 23.62 23.07
N PRO A 265 -9.95 24.58 24.03
CA PRO A 265 -10.87 25.71 23.99
C PRO A 265 -10.81 26.54 22.69
N LEU A 266 -9.66 26.61 22.00
CA LEU A 266 -9.51 27.32 20.74
C LEU A 266 -10.10 26.52 19.58
N VAL A 267 -9.80 25.21 19.52
CA VAL A 267 -10.35 24.31 18.48
C VAL A 267 -11.86 24.22 18.58
N ARG A 268 -12.42 24.18 19.81
CA ARG A 268 -13.87 24.20 20.06
C ARG A 268 -14.59 25.40 19.49
N ARG A 269 -13.89 26.49 19.18
CA ARG A 269 -14.47 27.70 18.55
C ARG A 269 -14.64 27.60 17.05
N THR A 270 -14.00 26.61 16.39
CA THR A 270 -14.07 26.42 14.93
C THR A 270 -15.44 25.91 14.47
N ILE A 271 -15.74 26.14 13.19
CA ILE A 271 -16.96 25.62 12.53
C ILE A 271 -16.93 24.09 12.59
N ALA A 272 -15.81 23.46 12.24
CA ALA A 272 -15.67 22.00 12.24
C ALA A 272 -16.04 21.38 13.61
N TRP A 273 -15.61 21.98 14.71
CA TRP A 273 -15.93 21.46 16.04
C TRP A 273 -17.42 21.66 16.37
N LYS A 274 -17.95 22.86 16.18
CA LYS A 274 -19.33 23.22 16.50
C LYS A 274 -20.36 22.38 15.74
N LYS A 275 -20.05 22.08 14.46
CA LYS A 275 -20.90 21.26 13.59
C LYS A 275 -20.56 19.77 13.66
N GLN A 276 -19.64 19.35 14.54
CA GLN A 276 -19.15 17.97 14.64
C GLN A 276 -18.60 17.41 13.31
N GLN A 277 -18.06 18.25 12.46
CA GLN A 277 -17.47 17.93 11.17
C GLN A 277 -15.99 17.56 11.31
N ILE A 278 -15.71 16.60 12.18
CA ILE A 278 -14.36 16.05 12.43
C ILE A 278 -14.36 14.59 12.06
N ILE A 279 -13.62 14.27 11.01
CA ILE A 279 -13.45 12.88 10.54
C ILE A 279 -12.19 12.29 11.17
N TRP A 280 -12.39 11.41 12.12
CA TRP A 280 -11.33 10.61 12.74
C TRP A 280 -11.00 9.46 11.82
N LEU A 281 -9.95 9.63 11.02
CA LEU A 281 -9.53 8.66 10.00
C LEU A 281 -8.99 7.38 10.64
N ASP A 282 -9.15 6.24 9.96
CA ASP A 282 -8.45 5.01 10.33
C ASP A 282 -6.95 5.20 10.16
N SER A 283 -6.31 5.54 11.27
CA SER A 283 -4.91 5.94 11.29
C SER A 283 -3.98 4.78 10.94
N ALA A 284 -4.29 3.55 11.34
CA ALA A 284 -3.50 2.38 10.99
C ALA A 284 -3.55 2.11 9.49
N SER A 285 -4.73 2.19 8.87
CA SER A 285 -4.90 2.03 7.42
C SER A 285 -4.05 3.02 6.63
N LEU A 286 -4.09 4.30 6.98
CA LEU A 286 -3.40 5.34 6.20
C LEU A 286 -1.92 5.50 6.57
N TYR A 287 -1.58 5.37 7.85
CA TYR A 287 -0.20 5.60 8.32
C TYR A 287 0.70 4.37 8.13
N ILE A 288 0.18 3.15 8.32
CA ILE A 288 0.93 1.89 8.18
C ILE A 288 0.84 1.37 6.75
N ALA A 289 -0.35 1.11 6.24
CA ALA A 289 -0.59 0.52 4.93
C ALA A 289 -0.55 1.57 3.81
N GLY A 290 -1.55 2.40 3.66
CA GLY A 290 -1.56 3.51 2.70
C GLY A 290 -1.60 3.07 1.24
N GLY A 291 -2.17 1.91 0.93
CA GLY A 291 -2.38 1.42 -0.42
C GLY A 291 -3.81 1.66 -0.93
N ILE A 292 -4.21 0.98 -1.99
CA ILE A 292 -5.48 1.21 -2.70
C ILE A 292 -6.70 0.91 -1.82
N GLN A 293 -6.65 -0.14 -0.98
CA GLN A 293 -7.74 -0.47 -0.06
C GLN A 293 -7.87 0.56 1.05
N SER A 294 -6.72 1.00 1.63
CA SER A 294 -6.68 2.02 2.67
C SER A 294 -7.35 3.31 2.23
N TYR A 295 -7.05 3.80 1.03
CA TYR A 295 -7.65 5.01 0.49
C TYR A 295 -9.11 4.80 0.06
N SER A 296 -9.50 3.61 -0.41
CA SER A 296 -10.90 3.26 -0.69
C SER A 296 -11.76 3.30 0.59
N LEU A 297 -11.24 2.76 1.69
CA LEU A 297 -11.90 2.81 3.01
C LEU A 297 -12.02 4.25 3.51
N MET A 298 -10.97 5.05 3.38
CA MET A 298 -11.00 6.48 3.73
C MET A 298 -12.08 7.22 2.92
N MET A 299 -12.13 7.02 1.61
CA MET A 299 -13.14 7.66 0.76
C MET A 299 -14.56 7.25 1.13
N SER A 300 -14.78 5.99 1.47
CA SER A 300 -16.08 5.50 1.94
C SER A 300 -16.48 6.16 3.25
N GLN A 301 -15.56 6.30 4.21
CA GLN A 301 -15.77 6.99 5.47
C GLN A 301 -16.11 8.46 5.24
N ILE A 302 -15.33 9.16 4.41
CA ILE A 302 -15.55 10.57 4.07
C ILE A 302 -16.94 10.76 3.45
N LYS A 303 -17.29 9.93 2.45
CA LYS A 303 -18.60 10.01 1.77
C LYS A 303 -19.75 9.89 2.77
N GLN A 304 -19.67 8.91 3.68
CA GLN A 304 -20.69 8.69 4.71
C GLN A 304 -20.85 9.92 5.60
N GLN A 305 -19.74 10.51 6.07
CA GLN A 305 -19.79 11.69 6.95
C GLN A 305 -20.32 12.93 6.22
N LEU A 306 -19.94 13.14 4.96
CA LEU A 306 -20.45 14.27 4.16
C LEU A 306 -21.96 14.19 3.91
N LEU A 307 -22.47 12.97 3.68
CA LEU A 307 -23.92 12.75 3.49
C LEU A 307 -24.67 12.97 4.80
N ALA A 308 -24.18 12.42 5.92
CA ALA A 308 -24.78 12.59 7.23
C ALA A 308 -24.84 14.08 7.67
N ALA A 309 -23.81 14.85 7.38
CA ALA A 309 -23.78 16.28 7.70
C ALA A 309 -24.81 17.12 6.91
N ARG A 310 -25.24 16.64 5.73
CA ARG A 310 -26.28 17.31 4.92
C ARG A 310 -27.70 17.06 5.42
N GLU A 311 -27.92 15.97 6.15
CA GLU A 311 -29.20 15.57 6.70
C GLU A 311 -29.48 16.25 8.04
N GLN A 312 -28.49 16.90 8.66
CA GLN A 312 -28.69 17.65 9.90
C GLN A 312 -29.33 19.02 9.58
N PRO A 313 -30.47 19.36 10.17
CA PRO A 313 -31.05 20.68 10.05
C PRO A 313 -30.10 21.75 10.62
N GLU A 314 -30.06 22.92 10.01
CA GLU A 314 -29.29 24.10 10.46
C GLU A 314 -29.72 24.58 11.84
#